data_acbd414913b68b100f29b6af7234933a
#
_entry.id   acbd414913b68b100f29b6af7234933a
#
_cell.length_a   1.000
_cell.length_b   1.000
_cell.length_c   1.000
_cell.angle_alpha   90.00
_cell.angle_beta   90.00
_cell.angle_gamma   90.00
#
_symmetry.space_group_name_H-M   'P 1'
#
loop_
_entity.id
_entity.type
_entity.pdbx_description
1 polymer ?
#
loop_
_entity_poly.entity_id
_entity_poly.type
_entity_poly.pdbx_seq_one_letter_code
_entity_poly.pdbx_strand_id
1 'polypeptide(L)'
;MASSGPFTYKDAGVDIDAGDELVERIKPAVKRTVRPEVIGGLGGFGGLFRVPKGYTDPVLVSGTDGVGTKLKLAIDHDAHDEVGIDLVAMCANDVVVVGAEIGRAHV
;
A
#
# COMPACT_ATOMS: atom_id res chain seq x y z
N MET A 1 -2.08 -21.46 32.90
CA MET A 1 -3.37 -20.93 33.35
C MET A 1 -3.86 -19.92 32.31
N ALA A 2 -5.03 -20.11 31.77
CA ALA A 2 -5.63 -19.10 30.92
C ALA A 2 -5.92 -17.86 31.75
N SER A 3 -5.51 -16.65 31.32
CA SER A 3 -5.85 -15.41 31.98
C SER A 3 -7.36 -15.23 31.93
N SER A 4 -7.99 -14.97 33.07
CA SER A 4 -9.44 -14.78 33.21
C SER A 4 -9.90 -13.37 32.80
N GLY A 5 -9.09 -12.63 32.06
CA GLY A 5 -9.42 -11.30 31.53
C GLY A 5 -10.15 -11.37 30.18
N PRO A 6 -10.77 -10.25 29.74
CA PRO A 6 -11.38 -10.19 28.43
C PRO A 6 -10.31 -10.37 27.34
N PHE A 7 -10.65 -11.18 26.34
CA PHE A 7 -9.78 -11.41 25.18
C PHE A 7 -9.63 -10.13 24.36
N THR A 8 -8.40 -9.74 24.07
CA THR A 8 -8.08 -8.48 23.40
C THR A 8 -7.65 -8.71 21.95
N TYR A 9 -7.65 -7.65 21.12
CA TYR A 9 -7.09 -7.70 19.76
C TYR A 9 -5.62 -8.12 19.77
N LYS A 10 -4.86 -7.67 20.76
CA LYS A 10 -3.44 -8.01 20.91
C LYS A 10 -3.24 -9.51 21.18
N ASP A 11 -4.14 -10.12 21.97
CA ASP A 11 -4.14 -11.56 22.21
C ASP A 11 -4.44 -12.35 20.94
N ALA A 12 -5.19 -11.75 20.00
CA ALA A 12 -5.47 -12.31 18.67
C ALA A 12 -4.35 -12.05 17.64
N GLY A 13 -3.26 -11.42 18.04
CA GLY A 13 -2.14 -11.07 17.14
C GLY A 13 -2.33 -9.75 16.40
N VAL A 14 -3.29 -8.92 16.79
CA VAL A 14 -3.55 -7.60 16.20
C VAL A 14 -3.08 -6.51 17.16
N ASP A 15 -1.97 -5.87 16.85
CA ASP A 15 -1.43 -4.74 17.62
C ASP A 15 -1.84 -3.42 16.96
N ILE A 16 -2.90 -2.80 17.50
CA ILE A 16 -3.47 -1.55 16.99
C ILE A 16 -2.48 -0.40 17.15
N ASP A 17 -1.80 -0.32 18.29
CA ASP A 17 -0.84 0.75 18.58
C ASP A 17 0.36 0.70 17.61
N ALA A 18 0.86 -0.50 17.32
CA ALA A 18 1.92 -0.68 16.33
C ALA A 18 1.45 -0.29 14.92
N GLY A 19 0.18 -0.55 14.58
CA GLY A 19 -0.42 -0.11 13.32
C GLY A 19 -0.48 1.41 13.21
N ASP A 20 -0.93 2.08 14.26
CA ASP A 20 -1.00 3.55 14.32
C ASP A 20 0.39 4.18 14.23
N GLU A 21 1.37 3.63 14.94
CA GLU A 21 2.77 4.08 14.85
C GLU A 21 3.33 3.91 13.43
N LEU A 22 3.06 2.79 12.77
CA LEU A 22 3.46 2.58 11.38
C LEU A 22 2.88 3.66 10.47
N VAL A 23 1.60 3.98 10.59
CA VAL A 23 0.95 5.02 9.80
C VAL A 23 1.65 6.37 9.99
N GLU A 24 1.98 6.75 11.22
CA GLU A 24 2.73 7.99 11.49
C GLU A 24 4.12 7.98 10.83
N ARG A 25 4.83 6.88 10.90
CA ARG A 25 6.18 6.73 10.32
C ARG A 25 6.20 6.83 8.81
N ILE A 26 5.18 6.33 8.11
CA ILE A 26 5.14 6.35 6.64
C ILE A 26 4.60 7.66 6.05
N LYS A 27 3.92 8.50 6.84
CA LYS A 27 3.35 9.79 6.36
C LYS A 27 4.33 10.64 5.54
N PRO A 28 5.59 10.86 5.97
CA PRO A 28 6.53 11.65 5.19
C PRO A 28 6.89 11.01 3.84
N ALA A 29 6.97 9.69 3.78
CA ALA A 29 7.23 8.96 2.53
C ALA A 29 6.04 9.07 1.58
N VAL A 30 4.84 8.82 2.09
CA VAL A 30 3.59 8.94 1.31
C VAL A 30 3.41 10.34 0.77
N LYS A 31 3.72 11.38 1.56
CA LYS A 31 3.61 12.77 1.12
C LYS A 31 4.47 13.07 -0.12
N ARG A 32 5.61 12.41 -0.28
CA ARG A 32 6.47 12.58 -1.47
C ARG A 32 5.88 11.98 -2.75
N THR A 33 4.92 11.08 -2.63
CA THR A 33 4.27 10.41 -3.77
C THR A 33 2.94 11.04 -4.17
N VAL A 34 2.52 12.10 -3.48
CA VAL A 34 1.23 12.76 -3.74
C VAL A 34 1.28 13.54 -5.05
N ARG A 35 0.27 13.34 -5.88
CA ARG A 35 0.01 14.07 -7.13
C ARG A 35 -1.19 15.00 -6.97
N PRO A 36 -1.34 16.01 -7.85
CA PRO A 36 -2.48 16.93 -7.78
C PRO A 36 -3.87 16.28 -7.83
N GLU A 37 -3.96 15.12 -8.45
CA GLU A 37 -5.21 14.37 -8.59
C GLU A 37 -5.59 13.59 -7.34
N VAL A 38 -4.68 13.41 -6.40
CA VAL A 38 -4.95 12.71 -5.13
C VAL A 38 -5.82 13.58 -4.24
N ILE A 39 -6.96 13.04 -3.80
CA ILE A 39 -7.90 13.73 -2.92
C ILE A 39 -7.83 13.09 -1.53
N GLY A 40 -7.62 13.94 -0.51
CA GLY A 40 -7.49 13.48 0.86
C GLY A 40 -6.07 13.04 1.23
N GLY A 41 -5.94 12.39 2.37
CA GLY A 41 -4.67 11.94 2.93
C GLY A 41 -4.70 10.50 3.41
N LEU A 42 -3.62 10.11 4.05
CA LEU A 42 -3.50 8.80 4.70
C LEU A 42 -4.40 8.74 5.93
N GLY A 43 -5.09 7.62 6.14
CA GLY A 43 -5.94 7.37 7.32
C GLY A 43 -7.44 7.28 7.03
N GLY A 44 -7.87 7.45 5.77
CA GLY A 44 -9.24 7.17 5.34
C GLY A 44 -9.46 5.71 4.95
N PHE A 45 -10.72 5.31 4.78
CA PHE A 45 -11.09 3.95 4.38
C PHE A 45 -10.90 3.65 2.89
N GLY A 46 -10.69 4.68 2.06
CA GLY A 46 -10.49 4.53 0.63
C GLY A 46 -9.59 5.60 0.05
N GLY A 47 -8.95 5.28 -1.06
CA GLY A 47 -8.18 6.23 -1.84
C GLY A 47 -9.06 6.95 -2.85
N LEU A 48 -9.04 8.27 -2.82
CA LEU A 48 -9.74 9.11 -3.80
C LEU A 48 -8.72 9.67 -4.79
N PHE A 49 -9.01 9.47 -6.06
CA PHE A 49 -8.16 9.96 -7.15
C PHE A 49 -9.06 10.56 -8.25
N ARG A 50 -8.78 11.80 -8.60
CA ARG A 50 -9.50 12.49 -9.68
C ARG A 50 -8.93 12.06 -11.02
N VAL A 51 -9.78 11.68 -11.95
CA VAL A 51 -9.34 11.45 -13.33
C VAL A 51 -8.76 12.76 -13.88
N PRO A 52 -7.50 12.76 -14.36
CA PRO A 52 -6.90 13.95 -14.93
C PRO A 52 -7.69 14.50 -16.12
N LYS A 53 -7.64 15.81 -16.31
CA LYS A 53 -8.21 16.44 -17.50
C LYS A 53 -7.39 16.10 -18.73
N GLY A 54 -8.04 16.01 -19.89
CA GLY A 54 -7.36 15.78 -21.17
C GLY A 54 -7.68 14.44 -21.82
N TYR A 55 -8.39 13.56 -21.13
CA TYR A 55 -8.90 12.32 -21.72
C TYR A 55 -10.32 12.53 -22.23
N THR A 56 -10.61 12.04 -23.44
CA THR A 56 -11.94 12.15 -24.04
C THR A 56 -12.89 11.06 -23.51
N ASP A 57 -12.39 9.86 -23.36
CA ASP A 57 -13.15 8.71 -22.87
C ASP A 57 -12.21 7.82 -22.01
N PRO A 58 -11.95 8.24 -20.77
CA PRO A 58 -10.96 7.58 -19.94
C PRO A 58 -11.44 6.20 -19.48
N VAL A 59 -10.57 5.20 -19.63
CA VAL A 59 -10.74 3.88 -19.04
C VAL A 59 -9.77 3.76 -17.87
N LEU A 60 -10.29 3.36 -16.71
CA LEU A 60 -9.48 3.10 -15.54
C LEU A 60 -8.91 1.67 -15.61
N VAL A 61 -7.60 1.56 -15.45
CA VAL A 61 -6.91 0.29 -15.30
C VAL A 61 -6.42 0.20 -13.86
N SER A 62 -6.79 -0.85 -13.18
CA SER A 62 -6.32 -1.13 -11.83
C SER A 62 -5.70 -2.52 -11.77
N GLY A 63 -4.57 -2.61 -11.10
CA GLY A 63 -3.89 -3.86 -10.82
C GLY A 63 -3.40 -3.85 -9.39
N THR A 64 -3.38 -5.02 -8.78
CA THR A 64 -2.81 -5.23 -7.46
C THR A 64 -2.09 -6.56 -7.45
N ASP A 65 -0.94 -6.59 -6.83
CA ASP A 65 -0.11 -7.78 -6.74
C ASP A 65 0.57 -7.83 -5.38
N GLY A 66 1.11 -8.99 -5.06
CA GLY A 66 2.03 -9.21 -3.94
C GLY A 66 3.38 -9.67 -4.47
N VAL A 67 4.38 -9.71 -3.60
CA VAL A 67 5.72 -10.20 -3.97
C VAL A 67 5.85 -11.72 -3.82
N GLY A 68 4.78 -12.42 -3.53
CA GLY A 68 4.73 -13.88 -3.42
C GLY A 68 5.71 -14.44 -2.38
N THR A 69 6.39 -15.51 -2.74
CA THR A 69 7.37 -16.19 -1.86
C THR A 69 8.60 -15.34 -1.55
N LYS A 70 8.88 -14.30 -2.33
CA LYS A 70 9.94 -13.33 -2.05
C LYS A 70 9.74 -12.62 -0.71
N LEU A 71 8.49 -12.32 -0.34
CA LEU A 71 8.18 -11.74 0.97
C LEU A 71 8.59 -12.66 2.11
N LYS A 72 8.37 -13.97 1.97
CA LYS A 72 8.81 -14.96 2.97
C LYS A 72 10.34 -14.96 3.09
N LEU A 73 11.06 -14.92 1.98
CA LEU A 73 12.53 -14.83 2.01
C LEU A 73 13.00 -13.54 2.69
N ALA A 74 12.36 -12.41 2.41
CA ALA A 74 12.68 -11.13 3.04
C ALA A 74 12.50 -11.21 4.57
N ILE A 75 11.45 -11.86 5.04
CA ILE A 75 11.17 -12.06 6.47
C ILE A 75 12.20 -13.01 7.09
N ASP A 76 12.45 -14.16 6.46
CA ASP A 76 13.35 -15.21 6.98
C ASP A 76 14.81 -14.72 7.08
N HIS A 77 15.21 -13.76 6.23
CA HIS A 77 16.58 -13.22 6.17
C HIS A 77 16.70 -11.78 6.69
N ASP A 78 15.63 -11.22 7.25
CA ASP A 78 15.58 -9.82 7.70
C ASP A 78 16.07 -8.82 6.62
N ALA A 79 15.65 -9.05 5.37
CA ALA A 79 16.08 -8.30 4.18
C ALA A 79 14.87 -7.58 3.54
N HIS A 80 14.43 -6.48 4.18
CA HIS A 80 13.18 -5.80 3.81
C HIS A 80 13.36 -4.61 2.87
N ASP A 81 14.58 -4.13 2.67
CA ASP A 81 14.87 -2.83 2.03
C ASP A 81 14.42 -2.76 0.57
N GLU A 82 14.44 -3.87 -0.16
CA GLU A 82 14.17 -3.90 -1.59
C GLU A 82 12.80 -4.48 -1.96
N VAL A 83 12.14 -5.18 -1.05
CA VAL A 83 10.88 -5.88 -1.35
C VAL A 83 9.75 -4.93 -1.74
N GLY A 84 9.75 -3.71 -1.21
CA GLY A 84 8.79 -2.67 -1.59
C GLY A 84 8.99 -2.15 -3.02
N ILE A 85 10.25 -2.08 -3.48
CA ILE A 85 10.58 -1.71 -4.86
C ILE A 85 10.04 -2.78 -5.82
N ASP A 86 10.25 -4.04 -5.49
CA ASP A 86 9.73 -5.17 -6.27
C ASP A 86 8.21 -5.16 -6.35
N LEU A 87 7.53 -4.89 -5.24
CA LEU A 87 6.06 -4.78 -5.18
C LEU A 87 5.53 -3.72 -6.15
N VAL A 88 6.10 -2.52 -6.11
CA VAL A 88 5.70 -1.43 -7.01
C VAL A 88 6.00 -1.78 -8.45
N ALA A 89 7.16 -2.36 -8.74
CA ALA A 89 7.55 -2.76 -10.09
C ALA A 89 6.59 -3.80 -10.67
N MET A 90 6.19 -4.80 -9.90
CA MET A 90 5.23 -5.82 -10.34
C MET A 90 3.87 -5.20 -10.68
N CYS A 91 3.32 -4.37 -9.79
CA CYS A 91 2.05 -3.69 -10.05
C CYS A 91 2.12 -2.73 -11.24
N ALA A 92 3.21 -1.96 -11.34
CA ALA A 92 3.41 -1.00 -12.43
C ALA A 92 3.54 -1.70 -13.79
N ASN A 93 4.24 -2.81 -13.87
CA ASN A 93 4.37 -3.58 -15.09
C ASN A 93 3.02 -4.07 -15.64
N ASP A 94 2.14 -4.57 -14.78
CA ASP A 94 0.81 -5.04 -15.16
C ASP A 94 -0.06 -3.93 -15.75
N VAL A 95 0.10 -2.72 -15.26
CA VAL A 95 -0.61 -1.54 -15.77
C VAL A 95 -0.01 -1.03 -17.07
N VAL A 96 1.31 -0.98 -17.18
CA VAL A 96 2.03 -0.44 -18.34
C VAL A 96 1.91 -1.34 -19.57
N VAL A 97 1.89 -2.67 -19.41
CA VAL A 97 1.81 -3.60 -20.54
C VAL A 97 0.49 -3.50 -21.32
N VAL A 98 -0.57 -2.98 -20.72
CA VAL A 98 -1.84 -2.71 -21.41
C VAL A 98 -1.90 -1.30 -22.01
N GLY A 99 -0.82 -0.53 -21.94
CA GLY A 99 -0.71 0.82 -22.50
C GLY A 99 -1.28 1.92 -21.62
N ALA A 100 -1.55 1.65 -20.36
CA ALA A 100 -2.07 2.65 -19.42
C ALA A 100 -0.95 3.52 -18.84
N GLU A 101 -1.29 4.77 -18.52
CA GLU A 101 -0.42 5.66 -17.75
C GLU A 101 -0.57 5.40 -16.25
N ILE A 102 0.54 5.42 -15.53
CA ILE A 102 0.52 5.25 -14.07
C ILE A 102 0.03 6.53 -13.41
N GLY A 103 -1.17 6.48 -12.88
CA GLY A 103 -1.77 7.60 -12.13
C GLY A 103 -1.43 7.60 -10.65
N ARG A 104 -1.43 6.44 -10.03
CA ARG A 104 -1.19 6.26 -8.60
C ARG A 104 -0.61 4.89 -8.31
N ALA A 105 0.50 4.88 -7.58
CA ALA A 105 0.97 3.69 -6.89
C ALA A 105 0.82 3.91 -5.38
N HIS A 106 0.17 2.98 -4.71
CA HIS A 106 0.20 2.88 -3.26
C HIS A 106 1.18 1.79 -2.86
N VAL A 107 2.07 2.14 -2.01
CA VAL A 107 2.99 1.20 -1.36
C VAL A 107 2.56 1.05 0.08
#